data_2ad41be168a2069289f1558676698fee
#
_entry.id   2ad41be168a2069289f1558676698fee
#
_cell.length_a   1.000
_cell.length_b   1.000
_cell.length_c   1.000
_cell.angle_alpha   90.00
_cell.angle_beta   90.00
_cell.angle_gamma   90.00
#
_symmetry.space_group_name_H-M   'P 1'
#
loop_
_entity.id
_entity.type
_entity.pdbx_description
1 polymer ?
#
loop_
_entity_poly.entity_id
_entity_poly.type
_entity_poly.pdbx_seq_one_letter_code
_entity_poly.pdbx_strand_id
1 'polypeptide(L)'
;MLQGPFRVPSFNGYIPRRLQPWIYLLFAFIFLMSGGIYGGAMSQVMGEYSLMREDVLMIIMFNVVGVAMPFPFLFKMKFHFTNRQLLLNAALVVATCNFLIMWTDSVPLMCILAYIAGFFKLCGTFECMSTIQLWMTSKRDFTIFFPLLYCIVLGNMFLSPWVTEHLIYIYQDWRIINWAMTGALLLVALIVYVTTHDFRFMKPLPFISLDYLGCILWSAWMLEFIFFFTYGEHYNWLDSKIMQMDVLLFILTGYFCIQRMFHIRHPYIEPAAWKYKRLIPLLILFAFVEFMGSTPKVLQTAFTGGVLHFGNITTNVLNFVEWTGAIAGCLFCLFWCKVLHQKYTRLLTIGVATMVCYPVMMYFLIHPGLNIEALYLPCFLRSFGNAIFFCMLTVYLEELMPFQHFFMGLTMAGIIRNGPMSAMCSGLYSFGLRHQMAENMSRGLPYDATNLLMLSIRNLYGITCLIGIAVLIIFLLWDVQPVRSTLKKMPSWNFVGKRMKKKKGFAK
;
A
#
# COMPACT_ATOMS: atom_id res chain seq x y z
N MET A 1 -25.89 -0.95 -30.13
CA MET A 1 -25.56 -0.48 -28.77
C MET A 1 -24.63 -1.46 -28.09
N LEU A 2 -23.38 -1.11 -27.93
CA LEU A 2 -22.35 -1.93 -27.30
C LEU A 2 -22.56 -1.96 -25.78
N GLN A 3 -23.39 -2.86 -25.29
CA GLN A 3 -23.53 -3.12 -23.85
C GLN A 3 -22.62 -4.29 -23.47
N GLY A 4 -21.36 -3.99 -23.14
CA GLY A 4 -20.49 -4.94 -22.47
C GLY A 4 -20.91 -5.15 -21.00
N PRO A 5 -20.32 -6.14 -20.29
CA PRO A 5 -20.61 -6.38 -18.86
C PRO A 5 -20.30 -5.15 -18.00
N PHE A 6 -19.44 -4.27 -18.44
CA PHE A 6 -19.06 -3.02 -17.78
C PHE A 6 -19.95 -1.83 -18.11
N ARG A 7 -20.98 -1.98 -18.93
CA ARG A 7 -21.80 -0.89 -19.49
C ARG A 7 -21.02 0.16 -20.30
N VAL A 8 -19.78 -0.17 -20.67
CA VAL A 8 -18.87 0.63 -21.51
C VAL A 8 -18.20 -0.28 -22.53
N PRO A 9 -17.93 0.19 -23.75
CA PRO A 9 -17.28 -0.60 -24.80
C PRO A 9 -15.77 -0.72 -24.57
N SER A 10 -15.36 -1.45 -23.53
CA SER A 10 -13.94 -1.58 -23.16
C SER A 10 -13.17 -2.56 -24.04
N PHE A 11 -13.85 -3.55 -24.63
CA PHE A 11 -13.25 -4.59 -25.44
C PHE A 11 -13.85 -4.67 -26.84
N ASN A 12 -13.09 -5.19 -27.77
CA ASN A 12 -13.54 -5.49 -29.12
C ASN A 12 -14.64 -6.56 -29.10
N GLY A 13 -15.55 -6.54 -30.09
CA GLY A 13 -16.76 -7.35 -30.10
C GLY A 13 -16.55 -8.86 -30.16
N TYR A 14 -15.36 -9.34 -30.54
CA TYR A 14 -15.02 -10.77 -30.61
C TYR A 14 -14.65 -11.37 -29.24
N ILE A 15 -14.41 -10.54 -28.21
CA ILE A 15 -14.09 -11.04 -26.87
C ILE A 15 -15.36 -11.41 -26.11
N PRO A 16 -15.52 -12.68 -25.64
CA PRO A 16 -16.68 -13.10 -24.88
C PRO A 16 -16.89 -12.24 -23.61
N ARG A 17 -18.13 -11.77 -23.39
CA ARG A 17 -18.46 -10.88 -22.26
C ARG A 17 -18.09 -11.47 -20.91
N ARG A 18 -18.13 -12.80 -20.76
CA ARG A 18 -17.79 -13.50 -19.51
C ARG A 18 -16.30 -13.45 -19.18
N LEU A 19 -15.41 -13.34 -20.19
CA LEU A 19 -13.96 -13.31 -20.01
C LEU A 19 -13.44 -11.89 -19.70
N GLN A 20 -14.12 -10.86 -20.15
CA GLN A 20 -13.65 -9.47 -20.01
C GLN A 20 -13.29 -9.06 -18.57
N PRO A 21 -14.08 -9.36 -17.52
CA PRO A 21 -13.70 -9.05 -16.13
C PRO A 21 -12.45 -9.77 -15.67
N TRP A 22 -12.27 -11.02 -16.06
CA TRP A 22 -11.12 -11.84 -15.69
C TRP A 22 -9.82 -11.35 -16.32
N ILE A 23 -9.89 -10.86 -17.57
CA ILE A 23 -8.75 -10.23 -18.26
C ILE A 23 -8.31 -8.98 -17.49
N TYR A 24 -9.25 -8.11 -17.07
CA TYR A 24 -8.89 -6.94 -16.27
C TYR A 24 -8.37 -7.31 -14.87
N LEU A 25 -8.89 -8.35 -14.23
CA LEU A 25 -8.36 -8.86 -12.97
C LEU A 25 -6.93 -9.36 -13.13
N LEU A 26 -6.63 -10.09 -14.21
CA LEU A 26 -5.29 -10.56 -14.54
C LEU A 26 -4.35 -9.38 -14.77
N PHE A 27 -4.76 -8.36 -15.53
CA PHE A 27 -3.94 -7.15 -15.74
C PHE A 27 -3.64 -6.44 -14.43
N ALA A 28 -4.66 -6.23 -13.58
CA ALA A 28 -4.48 -5.60 -12.29
C ALA A 28 -3.53 -6.40 -11.39
N PHE A 29 -3.62 -7.73 -11.40
CA PHE A 29 -2.72 -8.60 -10.66
C PHE A 29 -1.27 -8.46 -11.14
N ILE A 30 -1.03 -8.48 -12.46
CA ILE A 30 0.31 -8.31 -13.05
C ILE A 30 0.86 -6.91 -12.73
N PHE A 31 0.06 -5.85 -12.86
CA PHE A 31 0.50 -4.50 -12.48
C PHE A 31 0.85 -4.43 -11.00
N LEU A 32 0.03 -4.97 -10.10
CA LEU A 32 0.30 -4.95 -8.67
C LEU A 32 1.54 -5.75 -8.30
N MET A 33 1.81 -6.84 -8.98
CA MET A 33 2.98 -7.68 -8.73
C MET A 33 4.28 -7.04 -9.23
N SER A 34 4.24 -6.23 -10.28
CA SER A 34 5.44 -5.58 -10.83
C SER A 34 5.94 -4.45 -9.91
N GLY A 35 7.23 -4.26 -9.76
CA GLY A 35 7.73 -3.26 -8.81
C GLY A 35 9.17 -2.80 -8.96
N GLY A 36 9.98 -3.41 -9.80
CA GLY A 36 11.39 -3.08 -9.95
C GLY A 36 12.30 -3.95 -9.08
N ILE A 37 12.59 -3.56 -7.84
CA ILE A 37 13.26 -4.46 -6.87
C ILE A 37 12.22 -5.05 -5.92
N TYR A 38 12.29 -6.34 -5.72
CA TYR A 38 11.33 -7.12 -4.96
C TYR A 38 11.89 -7.46 -3.58
N GLY A 39 11.05 -7.38 -2.55
CA GLY A 39 11.48 -7.64 -1.17
C GLY A 39 12.12 -9.01 -0.95
N GLY A 40 11.64 -10.05 -1.64
CA GLY A 40 12.23 -11.39 -1.60
C GLY A 40 13.62 -11.50 -2.25
N ALA A 41 14.01 -10.51 -3.08
CA ALA A 41 15.32 -10.48 -3.74
C ALA A 41 16.39 -9.72 -2.92
N MET A 42 16.01 -9.10 -1.80
CA MET A 42 16.85 -8.15 -1.07
C MET A 42 18.24 -8.72 -0.73
N SER A 43 18.32 -9.93 -0.19
CA SER A 43 19.59 -10.53 0.24
C SER A 43 20.55 -10.79 -0.92
N GLN A 44 20.04 -11.19 -2.09
CA GLN A 44 20.86 -11.43 -3.26
C GLN A 44 21.34 -10.12 -3.91
N VAL A 45 20.46 -9.12 -4.01
CA VAL A 45 20.82 -7.79 -4.51
C VAL A 45 21.90 -7.16 -3.64
N MET A 46 21.79 -7.27 -2.31
CA MET A 46 22.82 -6.81 -1.38
C MET A 46 24.14 -7.52 -1.61
N GLY A 47 24.12 -8.84 -1.80
CA GLY A 47 25.35 -9.62 -2.02
C GLY A 47 26.03 -9.33 -3.35
N GLU A 48 25.27 -9.19 -4.43
CA GLU A 48 25.80 -8.98 -5.78
C GLU A 48 26.40 -7.57 -5.97
N TYR A 49 25.69 -6.55 -5.51
CA TYR A 49 26.15 -5.16 -5.68
C TYR A 49 26.91 -4.62 -4.46
N SER A 50 27.16 -5.44 -3.43
CA SER A 50 27.79 -5.01 -2.17
C SER A 50 27.07 -3.81 -1.55
N LEU A 51 25.73 -3.77 -1.66
CA LEU A 51 24.89 -2.71 -1.13
C LEU A 51 24.54 -2.96 0.32
N MET A 52 24.30 -1.86 1.04
CA MET A 52 23.72 -1.95 2.38
C MET A 52 22.23 -2.31 2.30
N ARG A 53 21.71 -2.86 3.40
CA ARG A 53 20.28 -3.15 3.53
C ARG A 53 19.44 -1.90 3.34
N GLU A 54 19.90 -0.78 3.85
CA GLU A 54 19.29 0.54 3.79
C GLU A 54 19.13 1.03 2.35
N ASP A 55 20.13 0.80 1.48
CA ASP A 55 20.10 1.16 0.07
C ASP A 55 18.97 0.42 -0.66
N VAL A 56 18.88 -0.90 -0.46
CA VAL A 56 17.86 -1.72 -1.10
C VAL A 56 16.46 -1.36 -0.57
N LEU A 57 16.34 -1.12 0.74
CA LEU A 57 15.09 -0.63 1.34
C LEU A 57 14.67 0.71 0.73
N MET A 58 15.63 1.62 0.53
CA MET A 58 15.33 2.92 -0.07
C MET A 58 14.79 2.79 -1.49
N ILE A 59 15.35 1.92 -2.33
CA ILE A 59 14.83 1.66 -3.68
C ILE A 59 13.38 1.15 -3.62
N ILE A 60 13.08 0.23 -2.70
CA ILE A 60 11.72 -0.27 -2.48
C ILE A 60 10.80 0.87 -2.04
N MET A 61 11.25 1.76 -1.14
CA MET A 61 10.47 2.89 -0.66
C MET A 61 10.18 3.92 -1.75
N PHE A 62 11.11 4.15 -2.68
CA PHE A 62 10.85 4.97 -3.87
C PHE A 62 9.68 4.43 -4.70
N ASN A 63 9.60 3.11 -4.89
CA ASN A 63 8.46 2.48 -5.56
C ASN A 63 7.16 2.70 -4.79
N VAL A 64 7.18 2.52 -3.47
CA VAL A 64 6.00 2.70 -2.59
C VAL A 64 5.50 4.15 -2.60
N VAL A 65 6.41 5.13 -2.55
CA VAL A 65 6.07 6.56 -2.71
C VAL A 65 5.53 6.82 -4.10
N GLY A 66 6.16 6.27 -5.15
CA GLY A 66 5.66 6.35 -6.51
C GLY A 66 4.22 5.85 -6.66
N VAL A 67 3.83 4.79 -5.96
CA VAL A 67 2.44 4.30 -5.91
C VAL A 67 1.50 5.27 -5.17
N ALA A 68 1.96 6.01 -4.17
CA ALA A 68 1.12 6.94 -3.42
C ALA A 68 0.78 8.23 -4.19
N MET A 69 1.67 8.66 -5.08
CA MET A 69 1.59 9.99 -5.70
C MET A 69 0.55 10.17 -6.81
N PRO A 70 0.15 9.17 -7.61
CA PRO A 70 -0.79 9.40 -8.71
C PRO A 70 -2.24 9.68 -8.28
N PHE A 71 -2.66 9.40 -7.03
CA PHE A 71 -4.06 9.47 -6.62
C PHE A 71 -4.80 10.75 -7.04
N PRO A 72 -4.27 11.98 -6.88
CA PRO A 72 -4.95 13.21 -7.32
C PRO A 72 -5.05 13.31 -8.84
N PHE A 73 -4.17 12.62 -9.57
CA PHE A 73 -4.09 12.68 -11.04
C PHE A 73 -4.94 11.62 -11.73
N LEU A 74 -5.27 10.51 -11.06
CA LEU A 74 -5.88 9.32 -11.65
C LEU A 74 -7.12 9.63 -12.47
N PHE A 75 -8.05 10.46 -11.96
CA PHE A 75 -9.24 10.81 -12.71
C PHE A 75 -8.96 11.67 -13.92
N LYS A 76 -8.07 12.65 -13.79
CA LYS A 76 -7.71 13.52 -14.91
C LYS A 76 -7.02 12.72 -16.00
N MET A 77 -6.13 11.79 -15.63
CA MET A 77 -5.49 10.87 -16.57
C MET A 77 -6.52 9.96 -17.25
N LYS A 78 -7.44 9.36 -16.49
CA LYS A 78 -8.51 8.51 -17.03
C LYS A 78 -9.41 9.22 -18.02
N PHE A 79 -9.69 10.51 -17.82
CA PHE A 79 -10.55 11.28 -18.72
C PHE A 79 -9.78 11.94 -19.87
N HIS A 80 -8.47 12.10 -19.74
CA HIS A 80 -7.64 12.67 -20.80
C HIS A 80 -7.23 11.62 -21.83
N PHE A 81 -6.67 10.51 -21.37
CA PHE A 81 -6.27 9.39 -22.22
C PHE A 81 -7.44 8.46 -22.53
N THR A 82 -7.30 7.71 -23.64
CA THR A 82 -8.19 6.58 -23.89
C THR A 82 -7.80 5.42 -22.98
N ASN A 83 -8.76 4.55 -22.70
CA ASN A 83 -8.55 3.33 -21.92
C ASN A 83 -7.35 2.51 -22.47
N ARG A 84 -7.29 2.32 -23.78
CA ARG A 84 -6.20 1.59 -24.43
C ARG A 84 -4.85 2.28 -24.27
N GLN A 85 -4.78 3.60 -24.49
CA GLN A 85 -3.54 4.36 -24.34
C GLN A 85 -3.02 4.31 -22.90
N LEU A 86 -3.88 4.47 -21.90
CA LEU A 86 -3.48 4.46 -20.49
C LEU A 86 -2.90 3.10 -20.09
N LEU A 87 -3.56 1.99 -20.47
CA LEU A 87 -3.08 0.65 -20.18
C LEU A 87 -1.78 0.30 -20.92
N LEU A 88 -1.67 0.66 -22.21
CA LEU A 88 -0.45 0.43 -22.99
C LEU A 88 0.73 1.21 -22.42
N ASN A 89 0.56 2.51 -22.19
CA ASN A 89 1.62 3.36 -21.64
C ASN A 89 2.05 2.85 -20.24
N ALA A 90 1.11 2.49 -19.38
CA ALA A 90 1.44 1.94 -18.07
C ALA A 90 2.25 0.63 -18.19
N ALA A 91 1.80 -0.31 -19.02
CA ALA A 91 2.48 -1.59 -19.19
C ALA A 91 3.88 -1.43 -19.79
N LEU A 92 4.05 -0.60 -20.84
CA LEU A 92 5.33 -0.39 -21.49
C LEU A 92 6.33 0.35 -20.58
N VAL A 93 5.88 1.41 -19.87
CA VAL A 93 6.78 2.14 -18.96
C VAL A 93 7.23 1.26 -17.81
N VAL A 94 6.31 0.51 -17.17
CA VAL A 94 6.70 -0.38 -16.07
C VAL A 94 7.60 -1.51 -16.56
N ALA A 95 7.34 -2.09 -17.74
CA ALA A 95 8.21 -3.10 -18.35
C ALA A 95 9.63 -2.55 -18.62
N THR A 96 9.72 -1.34 -19.18
CA THR A 96 11.00 -0.67 -19.43
C THR A 96 11.77 -0.40 -18.13
N CYS A 97 11.10 0.09 -17.09
CA CYS A 97 11.72 0.32 -15.79
C CYS A 97 12.24 -1.00 -15.18
N ASN A 98 11.44 -2.08 -15.21
CA ASN A 98 11.89 -3.40 -14.72
C ASN A 98 13.10 -3.91 -15.52
N PHE A 99 13.11 -3.73 -16.83
CA PHE A 99 14.22 -4.13 -17.68
C PHE A 99 15.49 -3.32 -17.37
N LEU A 100 15.38 -2.00 -17.25
CA LEU A 100 16.54 -1.13 -17.00
C LEU A 100 17.16 -1.36 -15.62
N ILE A 101 16.36 -1.64 -14.60
CA ILE A 101 16.85 -1.93 -13.25
C ILE A 101 17.79 -3.14 -13.22
N MET A 102 17.56 -4.16 -14.05
CA MET A 102 18.45 -5.33 -14.12
C MET A 102 19.87 -5.04 -14.58
N TRP A 103 20.05 -3.95 -15.32
CA TRP A 103 21.33 -3.57 -15.96
C TRP A 103 21.99 -2.36 -15.31
N THR A 104 21.42 -1.86 -14.21
CA THR A 104 21.88 -0.64 -13.56
C THR A 104 22.56 -0.96 -12.24
N ASP A 105 23.78 -0.44 -12.04
CA ASP A 105 24.54 -0.55 -10.80
C ASP A 105 24.39 0.68 -9.90
N SER A 106 23.77 1.75 -10.42
CA SER A 106 23.61 3.03 -9.72
C SER A 106 22.35 3.05 -8.86
N VAL A 107 22.50 3.08 -7.54
CA VAL A 107 21.38 3.16 -6.58
C VAL A 107 20.45 4.35 -6.87
N PRO A 108 20.93 5.59 -7.09
CA PRO A 108 20.05 6.70 -7.42
C PRO A 108 19.21 6.48 -8.68
N LEU A 109 19.78 5.86 -9.72
CA LEU A 109 19.04 5.55 -10.95
C LEU A 109 18.00 4.45 -10.70
N MET A 110 18.34 3.42 -9.92
CA MET A 110 17.38 2.39 -9.50
C MET A 110 16.22 3.02 -8.73
N CYS A 111 16.46 3.97 -7.82
CA CYS A 111 15.44 4.70 -7.08
C CYS A 111 14.49 5.45 -8.02
N ILE A 112 15.01 6.20 -8.99
CA ILE A 112 14.20 6.96 -9.96
C ILE A 112 13.35 6.00 -10.80
N LEU A 113 13.93 4.92 -11.32
CA LEU A 113 13.23 3.91 -12.11
C LEU A 113 12.13 3.22 -11.29
N ALA A 114 12.41 2.89 -10.03
CA ALA A 114 11.44 2.30 -9.11
C ALA A 114 10.27 3.25 -8.81
N TYR A 115 10.53 4.56 -8.64
CA TYR A 115 9.49 5.58 -8.46
C TYR A 115 8.59 5.68 -9.69
N ILE A 116 9.17 5.77 -10.90
CA ILE A 116 8.42 5.81 -12.16
C ILE A 116 7.58 4.53 -12.33
N ALA A 117 8.17 3.37 -12.07
CA ALA A 117 7.46 2.10 -12.13
C ALA A 117 6.25 2.09 -11.17
N GLY A 118 6.42 2.56 -9.93
CA GLY A 118 5.36 2.70 -8.93
C GLY A 118 4.22 3.60 -9.40
N PHE A 119 4.57 4.76 -9.96
CA PHE A 119 3.60 5.73 -10.47
C PHE A 119 2.71 5.14 -11.58
N PHE A 120 3.31 4.56 -12.62
CA PHE A 120 2.57 3.98 -13.73
C PHE A 120 1.88 2.67 -13.38
N LYS A 121 2.42 1.88 -12.46
CA LYS A 121 1.79 0.69 -11.87
C LYS A 121 0.42 1.04 -11.29
N LEU A 122 0.30 2.11 -10.49
CA LEU A 122 -0.98 2.52 -9.94
C LEU A 122 -1.92 3.02 -11.04
N CYS A 123 -1.44 3.75 -12.05
CA CYS A 123 -2.27 4.21 -13.16
C CYS A 123 -2.92 3.03 -13.91
N GLY A 124 -2.14 1.98 -14.23
CA GLY A 124 -2.64 0.77 -14.88
C GLY A 124 -3.62 -0.01 -14.00
N THR A 125 -3.27 -0.20 -12.73
CA THR A 125 -4.13 -0.86 -11.74
C THR A 125 -5.47 -0.13 -11.57
N PHE A 126 -5.43 1.20 -11.45
CA PHE A 126 -6.64 2.02 -11.30
C PHE A 126 -7.57 1.92 -12.51
N GLU A 127 -7.02 1.93 -13.72
CA GLU A 127 -7.83 1.77 -14.94
C GLU A 127 -8.57 0.44 -14.94
N CYS A 128 -7.88 -0.65 -14.61
CA CYS A 128 -8.50 -1.97 -14.49
C CYS A 128 -9.57 -2.00 -13.39
N MET A 129 -9.23 -1.56 -12.17
CA MET A 129 -10.10 -1.68 -11.00
C MET A 129 -11.31 -0.76 -11.06
N SER A 130 -11.18 0.44 -11.62
CA SER A 130 -12.32 1.35 -11.80
C SER A 130 -13.35 0.82 -12.81
N THR A 131 -12.89 0.02 -13.78
CA THR A 131 -13.77 -0.65 -14.74
C THR A 131 -14.43 -1.88 -14.12
N ILE A 132 -13.68 -2.68 -13.36
CA ILE A 132 -14.19 -3.82 -12.59
C ILE A 132 -15.25 -3.37 -11.57
N GLN A 133 -15.06 -2.23 -10.91
CA GLN A 133 -16.04 -1.68 -9.97
C GLN A 133 -17.43 -1.54 -10.60
N LEU A 134 -17.51 -1.07 -11.85
CA LEU A 134 -18.78 -0.92 -12.56
C LEU A 134 -19.46 -2.27 -12.84
N TRP A 135 -18.69 -3.34 -12.93
CA TRP A 135 -19.21 -4.70 -13.13
C TRP A 135 -19.65 -5.36 -11.81
N MET A 136 -18.84 -5.22 -10.75
CA MET A 136 -19.11 -5.85 -9.45
C MET A 136 -20.27 -5.21 -8.72
N THR A 137 -20.40 -3.88 -8.79
CA THR A 137 -21.38 -3.12 -8.02
C THR A 137 -22.18 -2.17 -8.92
N SER A 138 -23.37 -2.62 -9.36
CA SER A 138 -24.25 -1.81 -10.20
C SER A 138 -24.72 -0.51 -9.50
N LYS A 139 -24.78 -0.51 -8.17
CA LYS A 139 -25.17 0.62 -7.31
C LYS A 139 -23.99 1.42 -6.75
N ARG A 140 -22.75 1.10 -7.15
CA ARG A 140 -21.50 1.68 -6.58
C ARG A 140 -21.40 1.50 -5.06
N ASP A 141 -21.67 0.30 -4.58
CA ASP A 141 -21.54 -0.04 -3.19
C ASP A 141 -20.06 -0.31 -2.86
N PHE A 142 -19.43 0.64 -2.21
CA PHE A 142 -18.02 0.56 -1.83
C PHE A 142 -17.77 -0.45 -0.71
N THR A 143 -18.79 -0.78 0.08
CA THR A 143 -18.68 -1.79 1.16
C THR A 143 -18.43 -3.19 0.62
N ILE A 144 -18.81 -3.45 -0.63
CA ILE A 144 -18.53 -4.71 -1.34
C ILE A 144 -17.23 -4.58 -2.17
N PHE A 145 -17.03 -3.42 -2.80
CA PHE A 145 -15.91 -3.22 -3.70
C PHE A 145 -14.55 -3.23 -2.97
N PHE A 146 -14.41 -2.48 -1.86
CA PHE A 146 -13.13 -2.38 -1.17
C PHE A 146 -12.63 -3.70 -0.59
N PRO A 147 -13.42 -4.54 0.09
CA PRO A 147 -12.95 -5.86 0.50
C PRO A 147 -12.43 -6.72 -0.65
N LEU A 148 -13.09 -6.71 -1.80
CA LEU A 148 -12.65 -7.45 -2.97
C LEU A 148 -11.39 -6.84 -3.62
N LEU A 149 -11.29 -5.51 -3.68
CA LEU A 149 -10.10 -4.81 -4.12
C LEU A 149 -8.90 -5.17 -3.22
N TYR A 150 -9.09 -5.13 -1.90
CA TYR A 150 -8.03 -5.43 -0.95
C TYR A 150 -7.65 -6.91 -0.90
N CYS A 151 -8.53 -7.85 -1.25
CA CYS A 151 -8.12 -9.24 -1.50
C CYS A 151 -6.98 -9.31 -2.52
N ILE A 152 -7.06 -8.51 -3.58
CA ILE A 152 -6.03 -8.50 -4.64
C ILE A 152 -4.81 -7.69 -4.19
N VAL A 153 -5.02 -6.52 -3.60
CA VAL A 153 -3.92 -5.60 -3.22
C VAL A 153 -3.09 -6.18 -2.06
N LEU A 154 -3.73 -6.53 -0.94
CA LEU A 154 -3.04 -7.12 0.22
C LEU A 154 -2.58 -8.54 -0.08
N GLY A 155 -3.40 -9.31 -0.84
CA GLY A 155 -3.00 -10.63 -1.31
C GLY A 155 -1.70 -10.57 -2.09
N ASN A 156 -1.55 -9.62 -3.01
CA ASN A 156 -0.33 -9.45 -3.78
C ASN A 156 0.86 -8.96 -2.95
N MET A 157 0.62 -8.15 -1.92
CA MET A 157 1.66 -7.67 -1.01
C MET A 157 2.42 -8.81 -0.30
N PHE A 158 1.72 -9.87 0.10
CA PHE A 158 2.32 -11.05 0.74
C PHE A 158 2.72 -12.14 -0.26
N LEU A 159 1.99 -12.27 -1.36
CA LEU A 159 2.29 -13.27 -2.37
C LEU A 159 3.56 -12.93 -3.17
N SER A 160 3.80 -11.64 -3.44
CA SER A 160 4.96 -11.20 -4.22
C SER A 160 6.30 -11.60 -3.59
N PRO A 161 6.59 -11.37 -2.30
CA PRO A 161 7.82 -11.85 -1.66
C PRO A 161 7.92 -13.38 -1.68
N TRP A 162 6.80 -14.08 -1.43
CA TRP A 162 6.77 -15.55 -1.42
C TRP A 162 7.16 -16.13 -2.78
N VAL A 163 6.55 -15.67 -3.86
CA VAL A 163 6.85 -16.10 -5.24
C VAL A 163 8.27 -15.73 -5.64
N THR A 164 8.70 -14.51 -5.32
CA THR A 164 10.04 -14.01 -5.67
C THR A 164 11.13 -14.88 -5.05
N GLU A 165 11.02 -15.18 -3.77
CA GLU A 165 12.04 -15.95 -3.07
C GLU A 165 12.09 -17.41 -3.55
N HIS A 166 10.94 -18.02 -3.88
CA HIS A 166 10.90 -19.35 -4.48
C HIS A 166 11.56 -19.37 -5.87
N LEU A 167 11.29 -18.38 -6.72
CA LEU A 167 11.94 -18.28 -8.02
C LEU A 167 13.46 -18.10 -7.88
N ILE A 168 13.88 -17.24 -6.96
CA ILE A 168 15.30 -17.02 -6.67
C ILE A 168 15.97 -18.32 -6.15
N TYR A 169 15.29 -19.07 -5.28
CA TYR A 169 15.81 -20.33 -4.77
C TYR A 169 16.01 -21.37 -5.88
N ILE A 170 15.10 -21.43 -6.87
CA ILE A 170 15.19 -22.37 -7.99
C ILE A 170 16.27 -21.95 -9.01
N TYR A 171 16.29 -20.68 -9.40
CA TYR A 171 17.14 -20.18 -10.48
C TYR A 171 18.45 -19.57 -10.01
N GLN A 172 18.61 -19.32 -8.70
CA GLN A 172 19.81 -18.72 -8.07
C GLN A 172 20.19 -17.34 -8.67
N ASP A 173 19.23 -16.66 -9.28
CA ASP A 173 19.40 -15.31 -9.85
C ASP A 173 18.19 -14.43 -9.51
N TRP A 174 18.44 -13.30 -8.88
CA TRP A 174 17.38 -12.36 -8.52
C TRP A 174 16.71 -11.68 -9.73
N ARG A 175 17.42 -11.62 -10.88
CA ARG A 175 16.90 -11.01 -12.11
C ARG A 175 15.75 -11.79 -12.73
N ILE A 176 15.59 -13.05 -12.37
CA ILE A 176 14.55 -13.92 -12.95
C ILE A 176 13.15 -13.34 -12.78
N ILE A 177 12.85 -12.70 -11.63
CA ILE A 177 11.55 -12.11 -11.39
C ILE A 177 11.33 -10.88 -12.28
N ASN A 178 12.36 -10.07 -12.49
CA ASN A 178 12.29 -8.91 -13.36
C ASN A 178 12.08 -9.32 -14.83
N TRP A 179 12.75 -10.39 -15.29
CA TRP A 179 12.50 -10.99 -16.62
C TRP A 179 11.07 -11.49 -16.76
N ALA A 180 10.59 -12.24 -15.78
CA ALA A 180 9.23 -12.76 -15.77
C ALA A 180 8.20 -11.63 -15.80
N MET A 181 8.39 -10.59 -14.99
CA MET A 181 7.47 -9.44 -14.95
C MET A 181 7.55 -8.56 -16.18
N THR A 182 8.73 -8.37 -16.75
CA THR A 182 8.90 -7.66 -18.05
C THR A 182 8.15 -8.41 -19.14
N GLY A 183 8.32 -9.73 -19.25
CA GLY A 183 7.61 -10.57 -20.20
C GLY A 183 6.10 -10.54 -19.99
N ALA A 184 5.64 -10.64 -18.75
CA ALA A 184 4.21 -10.55 -18.41
C ALA A 184 3.60 -9.19 -18.78
N LEU A 185 4.30 -8.08 -18.52
CA LEU A 185 3.85 -6.74 -18.87
C LEU A 185 3.82 -6.50 -20.39
N LEU A 186 4.80 -7.01 -21.12
CA LEU A 186 4.79 -6.98 -22.60
C LEU A 186 3.63 -7.82 -23.15
N LEU A 187 3.34 -8.97 -22.55
CA LEU A 187 2.16 -9.77 -22.89
C LEU A 187 0.87 -9.00 -22.61
N VAL A 188 0.77 -8.33 -21.47
CA VAL A 188 -0.37 -7.42 -21.16
C VAL A 188 -0.50 -6.35 -22.22
N ALA A 189 0.61 -5.68 -22.61
CA ALA A 189 0.58 -4.67 -23.65
C ALA A 189 0.09 -5.23 -25.00
N LEU A 190 0.55 -6.42 -25.39
CA LEU A 190 0.09 -7.11 -26.59
C LEU A 190 -1.41 -7.44 -26.52
N ILE A 191 -1.87 -8.04 -25.42
CA ILE A 191 -3.29 -8.36 -25.23
C ILE A 191 -4.12 -7.07 -25.27
N VAL A 192 -3.73 -6.03 -24.56
CA VAL A 192 -4.41 -4.71 -24.59
C VAL A 192 -4.46 -4.17 -26.02
N TYR A 193 -3.36 -4.23 -26.76
CA TYR A 193 -3.30 -3.74 -28.13
C TYR A 193 -4.29 -4.45 -29.05
N VAL A 194 -4.44 -5.77 -28.92
CA VAL A 194 -5.30 -6.59 -29.77
C VAL A 194 -6.76 -6.57 -29.31
N THR A 195 -7.01 -6.64 -27.99
CA THR A 195 -8.35 -6.93 -27.46
C THR A 195 -9.14 -5.71 -27.02
N THR A 196 -8.47 -4.63 -26.62
CA THR A 196 -9.19 -3.46 -26.07
C THR A 196 -9.61 -2.49 -27.17
N HIS A 197 -10.84 -2.01 -27.02
CA HIS A 197 -11.37 -0.95 -27.89
C HIS A 197 -10.88 0.42 -27.43
N ASP A 198 -10.57 1.29 -28.39
CA ASP A 198 -10.13 2.66 -28.10
C ASP A 198 -11.34 3.52 -27.68
N PHE A 199 -11.56 3.61 -26.38
CA PHE A 199 -12.72 4.27 -25.79
C PHE A 199 -12.29 5.37 -24.81
N ARG A 200 -12.97 6.51 -24.87
CA ARG A 200 -12.81 7.63 -23.95
C ARG A 200 -14.12 7.91 -23.21
N PHE A 201 -14.05 8.02 -21.89
CA PHE A 201 -15.24 8.20 -21.05
C PHE A 201 -15.92 9.56 -21.22
N MET A 202 -15.13 10.62 -21.40
CA MET A 202 -15.60 12.00 -21.45
C MET A 202 -14.73 12.85 -22.39
N LYS A 203 -15.10 14.12 -22.59
CA LYS A 203 -14.22 15.09 -23.25
C LYS A 203 -12.90 15.21 -22.47
N PRO A 204 -11.74 15.32 -23.15
CA PRO A 204 -10.45 15.38 -22.49
C PRO A 204 -10.37 16.56 -21.53
N LEU A 205 -9.97 16.31 -20.29
CA LEU A 205 -9.70 17.35 -19.33
C LEU A 205 -8.30 17.94 -19.57
N PRO A 206 -8.11 19.26 -19.47
CA PRO A 206 -6.80 19.86 -19.68
C PRO A 206 -5.80 19.46 -18.59
N PHE A 207 -4.59 19.07 -18.99
CA PHE A 207 -3.50 18.74 -18.06
C PHE A 207 -2.90 19.94 -17.35
N ILE A 208 -3.10 21.16 -17.88
CA ILE A 208 -2.55 22.42 -17.36
C ILE A 208 -2.98 22.68 -15.89
N SER A 209 -4.09 22.09 -15.46
CA SER A 209 -4.61 22.25 -14.09
C SER A 209 -4.02 21.24 -13.09
N LEU A 210 -2.97 20.48 -13.46
CA LEU A 210 -2.29 19.54 -12.57
C LEU A 210 -1.08 20.21 -11.91
N ASP A 211 -0.95 20.04 -10.60
CA ASP A 211 0.18 20.54 -9.84
C ASP A 211 1.33 19.53 -9.81
N TYR A 212 2.09 19.47 -10.93
CA TYR A 212 3.23 18.55 -11.05
C TYR A 212 4.35 18.88 -10.06
N LEU A 213 4.63 20.19 -9.86
CA LEU A 213 5.66 20.60 -8.92
C LEU A 213 5.27 20.28 -7.47
N GLY A 214 3.97 20.43 -7.13
CA GLY A 214 3.46 19.98 -5.83
C GLY A 214 3.63 18.48 -5.64
N CYS A 215 3.38 17.67 -6.66
CA CYS A 215 3.62 16.22 -6.60
C CYS A 215 5.09 15.90 -6.31
N ILE A 216 6.03 16.56 -6.99
CA ILE A 216 7.47 16.37 -6.78
C ILE A 216 7.88 16.80 -5.37
N LEU A 217 7.42 17.95 -4.90
CA LEU A 217 7.73 18.45 -3.56
C LEU A 217 7.20 17.53 -2.45
N TRP A 218 5.95 17.07 -2.57
CA TRP A 218 5.38 16.12 -1.61
C TRP A 218 6.09 14.77 -1.65
N SER A 219 6.53 14.30 -2.84
CA SER A 219 7.34 13.10 -2.97
C SER A 219 8.70 13.25 -2.30
N ALA A 220 9.39 14.38 -2.53
CA ALA A 220 10.66 14.68 -1.90
C ALA A 220 10.53 14.72 -0.37
N TRP A 221 9.53 15.43 0.15
CA TRP A 221 9.24 15.51 1.57
C TRP A 221 9.01 14.14 2.22
N MET A 222 8.28 13.25 1.54
CA MET A 222 8.10 11.86 2.03
C MET A 222 9.42 11.08 2.01
N LEU A 223 10.21 11.21 0.95
CA LEU A 223 11.45 10.47 0.77
C LEU A 223 12.53 10.91 1.76
N GLU A 224 12.61 12.21 2.07
CA GLU A 224 13.49 12.75 3.12
C GLU A 224 13.12 12.19 4.49
N PHE A 225 11.84 12.15 4.82
CA PHE A 225 11.38 11.53 6.07
C PHE A 225 11.72 10.04 6.13
N ILE A 226 11.54 9.30 5.03
CA ILE A 226 11.89 7.89 4.93
C ILE A 226 13.40 7.70 5.07
N PHE A 227 14.20 8.56 4.43
CA PHE A 227 15.66 8.51 4.49
C PHE A 227 16.14 8.67 5.92
N PHE A 228 15.63 9.64 6.65
CA PHE A 228 15.99 9.87 8.05
C PHE A 228 15.81 8.61 8.92
N PHE A 229 14.67 7.93 8.82
CA PHE A 229 14.41 6.75 9.64
C PHE A 229 15.06 5.47 9.10
N THR A 230 15.33 5.38 7.81
CA THR A 230 16.00 4.22 7.21
C THR A 230 17.49 4.22 7.50
N TYR A 231 18.15 5.37 7.32
CA TYR A 231 19.60 5.49 7.53
C TYR A 231 19.98 6.01 8.93
N GLY A 232 19.01 6.34 9.77
CA GLY A 232 19.27 6.92 11.10
C GLY A 232 20.24 6.12 11.94
N GLU A 233 20.07 4.80 11.98
CA GLU A 233 20.97 3.89 12.70
C GLU A 233 22.39 3.84 12.09
N HIS A 234 22.49 3.87 10.76
CA HIS A 234 23.76 3.82 10.07
C HIS A 234 24.61 5.07 10.32
N TYR A 235 23.98 6.23 10.33
CA TYR A 235 24.65 7.52 10.50
C TYR A 235 24.61 8.08 11.94
N ASN A 236 24.26 7.26 12.94
CA ASN A 236 24.10 7.68 14.33
C ASN A 236 23.17 8.89 14.51
N TRP A 237 22.06 8.88 13.80
CA TRP A 237 21.00 9.90 13.92
C TRP A 237 21.55 11.33 13.74
N LEU A 238 21.18 12.25 14.62
CA LEU A 238 21.53 13.68 14.53
C LEU A 238 23.01 14.01 14.76
N ASP A 239 23.84 13.03 15.12
CA ASP A 239 25.29 13.26 15.29
C ASP A 239 26.01 13.41 13.93
N SER A 240 25.43 12.88 12.85
CA SER A 240 25.98 13.00 11.51
C SER A 240 25.52 14.28 10.81
N LYS A 241 26.46 14.93 10.11
CA LYS A 241 26.17 16.10 9.26
C LYS A 241 25.18 15.78 8.14
N ILE A 242 25.20 14.52 7.62
CA ILE A 242 24.29 14.08 6.56
C ILE A 242 22.85 14.09 7.09
N MET A 243 22.61 13.56 8.29
CA MET A 243 21.28 13.56 8.91
C MET A 243 20.81 14.95 9.29
N GLN A 244 21.72 15.81 9.74
CA GLN A 244 21.40 17.22 10.03
C GLN A 244 20.97 17.98 8.75
N MET A 245 21.66 17.73 7.62
CA MET A 245 21.28 18.28 6.32
C MET A 245 19.94 17.75 5.83
N ASP A 246 19.67 16.46 6.00
CA ASP A 246 18.39 15.84 5.64
C ASP A 246 17.23 16.47 6.42
N VAL A 247 17.38 16.66 7.73
CA VAL A 247 16.37 17.37 8.57
C VAL A 247 16.16 18.80 8.10
N LEU A 248 17.23 19.52 7.73
CA LEU A 248 17.11 20.87 7.18
C LEU A 248 16.34 20.87 5.85
N LEU A 249 16.64 19.92 4.94
CA LEU A 249 15.93 19.76 3.68
C LEU A 249 14.46 19.41 3.92
N PHE A 250 14.17 18.50 4.85
CA PHE A 250 12.82 18.11 5.23
C PHE A 250 11.98 19.30 5.71
N ILE A 251 12.56 20.19 6.53
CA ILE A 251 11.89 21.41 6.99
C ILE A 251 11.66 22.36 5.81
N LEU A 252 12.66 22.52 4.94
CA LEU A 252 12.60 23.42 3.80
C LEU A 252 11.57 22.96 2.75
N THR A 253 11.60 21.69 2.37
CA THR A 253 10.63 21.11 1.44
C THR A 253 9.23 21.12 2.02
N GLY A 254 9.06 20.83 3.31
CA GLY A 254 7.79 20.94 4.01
C GLY A 254 7.23 22.37 4.00
N TYR A 255 8.08 23.37 4.22
CA TYR A 255 7.70 24.77 4.09
C TYR A 255 7.18 25.09 2.68
N PHE A 256 7.90 24.67 1.64
CA PHE A 256 7.46 24.88 0.25
C PHE A 256 6.17 24.12 -0.09
N CYS A 257 5.98 22.92 0.42
CA CYS A 257 4.74 22.16 0.27
C CYS A 257 3.56 22.93 0.87
N ILE A 258 3.69 23.42 2.10
CA ILE A 258 2.64 24.17 2.80
C ILE A 258 2.40 25.52 2.10
N GLN A 259 3.45 26.28 1.77
CA GLN A 259 3.31 27.54 1.07
C GLN A 259 2.55 27.35 -0.25
N ARG A 260 2.95 26.34 -1.03
CA ARG A 260 2.31 26.03 -2.32
C ARG A 260 0.84 25.63 -2.16
N MET A 261 0.52 24.87 -1.11
CA MET A 261 -0.85 24.44 -0.79
C MET A 261 -1.82 25.61 -0.62
N PHE A 262 -1.35 26.76 -0.11
CA PHE A 262 -2.20 27.93 0.13
C PHE A 262 -2.16 28.98 -0.99
N HIS A 263 -1.11 29.01 -1.82
CA HIS A 263 -0.95 30.05 -2.85
C HIS A 263 -1.45 29.65 -4.24
N ILE A 264 -1.59 28.33 -4.51
CA ILE A 264 -2.00 27.86 -5.84
C ILE A 264 -3.48 27.54 -5.87
N ARG A 265 -4.13 27.87 -6.99
CA ARG A 265 -5.57 27.67 -7.19
C ARG A 265 -5.99 26.19 -7.14
N HIS A 266 -5.15 25.28 -7.64
CA HIS A 266 -5.37 23.84 -7.66
C HIS A 266 -4.14 23.11 -7.14
N PRO A 267 -3.88 23.16 -5.81
CA PRO A 267 -2.71 22.55 -5.22
C PRO A 267 -2.83 21.02 -5.26
N TYR A 268 -1.68 20.35 -5.15
CA TYR A 268 -1.62 18.87 -5.09
C TYR A 268 -2.46 18.32 -3.94
N ILE A 269 -2.37 18.90 -2.74
CA ILE A 269 -3.28 18.66 -1.61
C ILE A 269 -4.16 19.89 -1.39
N GLU A 270 -5.47 19.72 -1.50
CA GLU A 270 -6.41 20.82 -1.29
C GLU A 270 -6.63 21.09 0.20
N PRO A 271 -6.46 22.35 0.67
CA PRO A 271 -6.71 22.72 2.07
C PRO A 271 -8.12 22.41 2.56
N ALA A 272 -9.09 22.36 1.63
CA ALA A 272 -10.48 22.03 1.92
C ALA A 272 -10.66 20.63 2.54
N ALA A 273 -9.74 19.68 2.27
CA ALA A 273 -9.79 18.34 2.83
C ALA A 273 -9.60 18.33 4.36
N TRP A 274 -8.83 19.27 4.92
CA TRP A 274 -8.61 19.38 6.37
C TRP A 274 -9.82 19.88 7.15
N LYS A 275 -10.87 20.39 6.48
CA LYS A 275 -12.12 20.83 7.13
C LYS A 275 -12.93 19.68 7.70
N TYR A 276 -12.66 18.44 7.29
CA TYR A 276 -13.37 17.28 7.81
C TYR A 276 -12.83 16.87 9.19
N LYS A 277 -13.55 17.22 10.25
CA LYS A 277 -13.12 17.06 11.66
C LYS A 277 -12.69 15.63 12.06
N ARG A 278 -13.19 14.60 11.36
CA ARG A 278 -12.87 13.19 11.66
C ARG A 278 -11.74 12.63 10.79
N LEU A 279 -11.16 13.43 9.89
CA LEU A 279 -10.05 13.00 9.05
C LEU A 279 -8.79 12.72 9.88
N ILE A 280 -8.43 13.63 10.80
CA ILE A 280 -7.24 13.49 11.64
C ILE A 280 -7.28 12.21 12.50
N PRO A 281 -8.36 11.92 13.26
CA PRO A 281 -8.49 10.63 13.95
C PRO A 281 -8.36 9.42 13.03
N LEU A 282 -8.91 9.49 11.82
CA LEU A 282 -8.78 8.42 10.84
C LEU A 282 -7.34 8.21 10.38
N LEU A 283 -6.59 9.30 10.13
CA LEU A 283 -5.18 9.25 9.76
C LEU A 283 -4.32 8.68 10.91
N ILE A 284 -4.63 9.01 12.17
CA ILE A 284 -3.98 8.41 13.35
C ILE A 284 -4.23 6.89 13.39
N LEU A 285 -5.43 6.43 13.05
CA LEU A 285 -5.72 5.00 12.98
C LEU A 285 -4.92 4.31 11.87
N PHE A 286 -4.74 4.93 10.70
CA PHE A 286 -3.84 4.40 9.67
C PHE A 286 -2.39 4.31 10.18
N ALA A 287 -1.92 5.33 10.91
CA ALA A 287 -0.59 5.30 11.53
C ALA A 287 -0.45 4.17 12.56
N PHE A 288 -1.47 3.92 13.38
CA PHE A 288 -1.50 2.81 14.35
C PHE A 288 -1.40 1.45 13.64
N VAL A 289 -2.12 1.26 12.54
CA VAL A 289 -2.04 0.02 11.74
C VAL A 289 -0.63 -0.23 11.25
N GLU A 290 0.05 0.80 10.74
CA GLU A 290 1.45 0.68 10.30
C GLU A 290 2.41 0.43 11.47
N PHE A 291 2.17 1.02 12.64
CA PHE A 291 2.94 0.73 13.84
C PHE A 291 2.86 -0.75 14.23
N MET A 292 1.66 -1.31 14.31
CA MET A 292 1.47 -2.73 14.60
C MET A 292 2.00 -3.63 13.48
N GLY A 293 1.88 -3.19 12.22
CA GLY A 293 2.33 -3.93 11.03
C GLY A 293 3.84 -3.93 10.81
N SER A 294 4.60 -3.03 11.47
CA SER A 294 6.06 -2.94 11.31
C SER A 294 6.83 -3.87 12.24
N THR A 295 6.20 -4.41 13.30
CA THR A 295 6.87 -5.35 14.22
C THR A 295 7.50 -6.56 13.53
N PRO A 296 6.86 -7.24 12.56
CA PRO A 296 7.47 -8.35 11.86
C PRO A 296 8.70 -7.99 11.03
N LYS A 297 8.71 -6.79 10.47
CA LYS A 297 9.82 -6.35 9.60
C LYS A 297 11.15 -6.24 10.34
N VAL A 298 11.09 -6.02 11.64
CA VAL A 298 12.29 -5.85 12.49
C VAL A 298 12.38 -6.96 13.52
N LEU A 299 11.41 -7.08 14.42
CA LEU A 299 11.47 -7.98 15.57
C LEU A 299 11.34 -9.46 15.17
N GLN A 300 10.38 -9.78 14.29
CA GLN A 300 10.22 -11.16 13.83
C GLN A 300 11.41 -11.60 12.97
N THR A 301 11.90 -10.73 12.07
CA THR A 301 13.09 -11.04 11.27
C THR A 301 14.33 -11.22 12.13
N ALA A 302 14.53 -10.36 13.16
CA ALA A 302 15.62 -10.51 14.11
C ALA A 302 15.50 -11.80 14.95
N PHE A 303 14.29 -12.22 15.30
CA PHE A 303 14.03 -13.46 16.02
C PHE A 303 14.30 -14.69 15.15
N THR A 304 13.69 -14.75 13.95
CA THR A 304 13.80 -15.91 13.06
C THR A 304 15.22 -16.09 12.48
N GLY A 305 15.88 -14.98 12.12
CA GLY A 305 17.23 -15.01 11.57
C GLY A 305 18.32 -14.99 12.63
N GLY A 306 18.18 -14.17 13.68
CA GLY A 306 19.23 -13.96 14.68
C GLY A 306 19.19 -14.93 15.85
N VAL A 307 18.02 -15.45 16.27
CA VAL A 307 17.87 -16.37 17.38
C VAL A 307 17.68 -17.81 16.91
N LEU A 308 16.74 -18.00 15.96
CA LEU A 308 16.40 -19.35 15.48
C LEU A 308 17.27 -19.81 14.30
N HIS A 309 18.03 -18.90 13.68
CA HIS A 309 18.91 -19.16 12.53
C HIS A 309 18.20 -19.83 11.35
N PHE A 310 16.92 -19.53 11.13
CA PHE A 310 16.19 -20.03 9.98
C PHE A 310 16.65 -19.35 8.69
N GLY A 311 16.83 -20.15 7.64
CA GLY A 311 17.09 -19.63 6.30
C GLY A 311 15.89 -18.89 5.72
N ASN A 312 16.15 -18.04 4.72
CA ASN A 312 15.13 -17.20 4.08
C ASN A 312 13.97 -18.04 3.53
N ILE A 313 14.24 -19.15 2.86
CA ILE A 313 13.20 -20.01 2.28
C ILE A 313 12.26 -20.59 3.34
N THR A 314 12.80 -20.91 4.53
CA THR A 314 11.99 -21.41 5.65
C THR A 314 11.10 -20.31 6.21
N THR A 315 11.65 -19.12 6.40
CA THR A 315 10.88 -17.97 6.90
C THR A 315 9.86 -17.46 5.90
N ASN A 316 10.09 -17.68 4.61
CA ASN A 316 9.19 -17.26 3.54
C ASN A 316 7.80 -17.94 3.57
N VAL A 317 7.71 -19.12 4.22
CA VAL A 317 6.40 -19.77 4.46
C VAL A 317 5.46 -18.86 5.26
N LEU A 318 6.01 -18.00 6.14
CA LEU A 318 5.20 -17.05 6.91
C LEU A 318 4.49 -16.02 5.99
N ASN A 319 5.10 -15.61 4.87
CA ASN A 319 4.46 -14.75 3.88
C ASN A 319 3.22 -15.43 3.27
N PHE A 320 3.27 -16.75 3.02
CA PHE A 320 2.11 -17.50 2.53
C PHE A 320 1.01 -17.59 3.59
N VAL A 321 1.37 -17.80 4.85
CA VAL A 321 0.41 -17.78 5.97
C VAL A 321 -0.26 -16.42 6.10
N GLU A 322 0.51 -15.34 5.99
CA GLU A 322 0.00 -13.97 6.00
C GLU A 322 -0.92 -13.67 4.82
N TRP A 323 -0.59 -14.21 3.64
CA TRP A 323 -1.47 -14.15 2.46
C TRP A 323 -2.84 -14.78 2.73
N THR A 324 -2.87 -15.99 3.32
CA THR A 324 -4.14 -16.66 3.66
C THR A 324 -4.93 -15.87 4.70
N GLY A 325 -4.25 -15.30 5.70
CA GLY A 325 -4.87 -14.43 6.71
C GLY A 325 -5.47 -13.16 6.13
N ALA A 326 -4.75 -12.50 5.23
CA ALA A 326 -5.25 -11.29 4.55
C ALA A 326 -6.49 -11.56 3.71
N ILE A 327 -6.50 -12.64 2.92
CA ILE A 327 -7.67 -13.04 2.12
C ILE A 327 -8.84 -13.37 3.04
N ALA A 328 -8.62 -14.16 4.09
CA ALA A 328 -9.66 -14.51 5.04
C ALA A 328 -10.26 -13.26 5.71
N GLY A 329 -9.43 -12.28 6.09
CA GLY A 329 -9.87 -11.00 6.65
C GLY A 329 -10.73 -10.18 5.70
N CYS A 330 -10.33 -10.07 4.43
CA CYS A 330 -11.11 -9.39 3.40
C CYS A 330 -12.45 -10.09 3.14
N LEU A 331 -12.47 -11.41 3.03
CA LEU A 331 -13.70 -12.19 2.85
C LEU A 331 -14.61 -12.08 4.07
N PHE A 332 -14.04 -12.04 5.28
CA PHE A 332 -14.79 -11.81 6.51
C PHE A 332 -15.45 -10.43 6.52
N CYS A 333 -14.75 -9.39 6.07
CA CYS A 333 -15.34 -8.05 5.89
C CYS A 333 -16.53 -8.08 4.93
N LEU A 334 -16.39 -8.78 3.81
CA LEU A 334 -17.47 -8.91 2.83
C LEU A 334 -18.68 -9.66 3.40
N PHE A 335 -18.43 -10.75 4.12
CA PHE A 335 -19.49 -11.49 4.82
C PHE A 335 -20.19 -10.62 5.84
N TRP A 336 -19.43 -9.89 6.68
CA TRP A 336 -19.97 -9.02 7.72
C TRP A 336 -20.86 -7.91 7.14
N CYS A 337 -20.39 -7.22 6.12
CA CYS A 337 -21.12 -6.10 5.52
C CYS A 337 -22.33 -6.56 4.71
N LYS A 338 -22.22 -7.67 3.97
CA LYS A 338 -23.24 -8.12 3.03
C LYS A 338 -24.32 -9.02 3.67
N VAL A 339 -23.91 -9.87 4.60
CA VAL A 339 -24.81 -10.88 5.20
C VAL A 339 -25.32 -10.44 6.56
N LEU A 340 -24.42 -10.00 7.45
CA LEU A 340 -24.79 -9.63 8.81
C LEU A 340 -25.37 -8.22 8.93
N HIS A 341 -25.08 -7.32 7.95
CA HIS A 341 -25.52 -5.91 7.95
C HIS A 341 -25.26 -5.18 9.28
N GLN A 342 -24.19 -5.55 10.00
CA GLN A 342 -23.88 -5.00 11.32
C GLN A 342 -23.00 -3.77 11.25
N LYS A 343 -22.91 -3.03 12.36
CA LYS A 343 -22.12 -1.80 12.48
C LYS A 343 -20.63 -2.05 12.22
N TYR A 344 -19.99 -1.20 11.43
CA TYR A 344 -18.55 -1.25 11.10
C TYR A 344 -17.65 -1.11 12.34
N THR A 345 -18.11 -0.41 13.38
CA THR A 345 -17.35 -0.22 14.62
C THR A 345 -16.99 -1.53 15.30
N ARG A 346 -17.94 -2.48 15.37
CA ARG A 346 -17.68 -3.82 15.92
C ARG A 346 -16.65 -4.58 15.10
N LEU A 347 -16.71 -4.42 13.78
CA LEU A 347 -15.75 -5.06 12.88
C LEU A 347 -14.34 -4.47 13.07
N LEU A 348 -14.22 -3.15 13.23
CA LEU A 348 -12.95 -2.50 13.56
C LEU A 348 -12.40 -2.98 14.92
N THR A 349 -13.26 -3.12 15.93
CA THR A 349 -12.85 -3.66 17.25
C THR A 349 -12.30 -5.09 17.13
N ILE A 350 -12.95 -5.95 16.31
CA ILE A 350 -12.44 -7.31 16.01
C ILE A 350 -11.07 -7.22 15.31
N GLY A 351 -10.91 -6.31 14.36
CA GLY A 351 -9.64 -6.09 13.68
C GLY A 351 -8.52 -5.68 14.64
N VAL A 352 -8.77 -4.71 15.55
CA VAL A 352 -7.79 -4.34 16.60
C VAL A 352 -7.47 -5.52 17.49
N ALA A 353 -8.49 -6.23 17.99
CA ALA A 353 -8.29 -7.36 18.90
C ALA A 353 -7.40 -8.44 18.25
N THR A 354 -7.66 -8.81 16.99
CA THR A 354 -6.86 -9.82 16.29
C THR A 354 -5.43 -9.32 15.98
N MET A 355 -5.23 -8.03 15.68
CA MET A 355 -3.90 -7.45 15.54
C MET A 355 -3.12 -7.45 16.85
N VAL A 356 -3.77 -7.15 17.98
CA VAL A 356 -3.14 -7.14 19.31
C VAL A 356 -2.82 -8.55 19.78
N CYS A 357 -3.57 -9.57 19.38
CA CYS A 357 -3.24 -10.96 19.69
C CYS A 357 -1.83 -11.36 19.20
N TYR A 358 -1.37 -10.80 18.07
CA TYR A 358 -0.04 -11.10 17.54
C TYR A 358 1.11 -10.77 18.52
N PRO A 359 1.32 -9.53 18.99
CA PRO A 359 2.41 -9.23 19.91
C PRO A 359 2.21 -9.92 21.28
N VAL A 360 0.98 -10.17 21.72
CA VAL A 360 0.70 -10.96 22.94
C VAL A 360 1.23 -12.38 22.78
N MET A 361 0.86 -13.05 21.69
CA MET A 361 1.33 -14.42 21.44
C MET A 361 2.84 -14.46 21.26
N MET A 362 3.42 -13.52 20.51
CA MET A 362 4.88 -13.45 20.31
C MET A 362 5.63 -13.27 21.63
N TYR A 363 5.13 -12.46 22.56
CA TYR A 363 5.75 -12.27 23.87
C TYR A 363 5.94 -13.58 24.64
N PHE A 364 4.99 -14.52 24.54
CA PHE A 364 5.05 -15.82 25.22
C PHE A 364 5.78 -16.89 24.40
N LEU A 365 5.78 -16.79 23.07
CA LEU A 365 6.38 -17.78 22.17
C LEU A 365 7.89 -17.60 21.99
N ILE A 366 8.49 -16.48 22.39
CA ILE A 366 9.92 -16.23 22.20
C ILE A 366 10.75 -17.13 23.12
N HIS A 367 11.30 -18.21 22.54
CA HIS A 367 12.25 -19.09 23.19
C HIS A 367 13.19 -19.74 22.13
N PRO A 368 14.43 -20.11 22.49
CA PRO A 368 15.33 -20.85 21.60
C PRO A 368 14.77 -22.25 21.31
N GLY A 369 14.80 -22.66 20.06
CA GLY A 369 14.28 -23.98 19.66
C GLY A 369 12.79 -23.99 19.31
N LEU A 370 12.18 -22.84 19.08
CA LEU A 370 10.80 -22.73 18.57
C LEU A 370 10.72 -23.26 17.14
N ASN A 371 9.74 -24.11 16.87
CA ASN A 371 9.42 -24.52 15.51
C ASN A 371 8.70 -23.40 14.76
N ILE A 372 8.97 -23.26 13.46
CA ILE A 372 8.35 -22.21 12.63
C ILE A 372 6.84 -22.29 12.59
N GLU A 373 6.28 -23.49 12.71
CA GLU A 373 4.83 -23.73 12.71
C GLU A 373 4.09 -22.99 13.84
N ALA A 374 4.76 -22.79 14.98
CA ALA A 374 4.19 -22.05 16.10
C ALA A 374 3.93 -20.57 15.77
N LEU A 375 4.63 -20.03 14.75
CA LEU A 375 4.45 -18.67 14.25
C LEU A 375 3.28 -18.52 13.26
N TYR A 376 2.70 -19.63 12.77
CA TYR A 376 1.63 -19.58 11.77
C TYR A 376 0.39 -18.87 12.30
N LEU A 377 -0.07 -19.26 13.47
CA LEU A 377 -1.29 -18.67 14.07
C LEU A 377 -1.13 -17.17 14.40
N PRO A 378 -0.04 -16.71 15.04
CA PRO A 378 0.19 -15.28 15.25
C PRO A 378 0.21 -14.48 13.94
N CYS A 379 0.96 -14.94 12.93
CA CYS A 379 1.08 -14.27 11.63
C CYS A 379 -0.27 -14.23 10.89
N PHE A 380 -1.05 -15.32 10.93
CA PHE A 380 -2.39 -15.36 10.36
C PHE A 380 -3.32 -14.32 11.02
N LEU A 381 -3.39 -14.30 12.35
CA LEU A 381 -4.25 -13.36 13.09
C LEU A 381 -3.86 -11.91 12.84
N ARG A 382 -2.58 -11.61 12.76
CA ARG A 382 -2.07 -10.28 12.44
C ARG A 382 -2.54 -9.81 11.07
N SER A 383 -2.30 -10.59 10.02
CA SER A 383 -2.68 -10.20 8.67
C SER A 383 -4.19 -10.21 8.45
N PHE A 384 -4.93 -11.09 9.14
CA PHE A 384 -6.39 -11.08 9.20
C PHE A 384 -6.91 -9.74 9.77
N GLY A 385 -6.39 -9.31 10.93
CA GLY A 385 -6.77 -8.04 11.55
C GLY A 385 -6.37 -6.83 10.72
N ASN A 386 -5.16 -6.86 10.14
CA ASN A 386 -4.67 -5.83 9.24
C ASN A 386 -5.61 -5.65 8.03
N ALA A 387 -6.05 -6.73 7.41
CA ALA A 387 -6.96 -6.68 6.27
C ALA A 387 -8.33 -6.09 6.65
N ILE A 388 -8.88 -6.45 7.81
CA ILE A 388 -10.13 -5.86 8.32
C ILE A 388 -9.98 -4.35 8.48
N PHE A 389 -8.90 -3.91 9.11
CA PHE A 389 -8.64 -2.49 9.33
C PHE A 389 -8.54 -1.73 8.03
N PHE A 390 -7.75 -2.23 7.10
CA PHE A 390 -7.57 -1.63 5.78
C PHE A 390 -8.88 -1.43 5.04
N CYS A 391 -9.68 -2.49 4.95
CA CYS A 391 -10.97 -2.44 4.28
C CYS A 391 -11.88 -1.40 4.94
N MET A 392 -12.00 -1.45 6.26
CA MET A 392 -12.97 -0.63 6.97
C MET A 392 -12.56 0.84 7.09
N LEU A 393 -11.27 1.13 7.28
CA LEU A 393 -10.80 2.53 7.29
C LEU A 393 -10.99 3.21 5.93
N THR A 394 -10.82 2.47 4.84
CA THR A 394 -11.04 3.02 3.48
C THR A 394 -12.53 3.23 3.20
N VAL A 395 -13.40 2.30 3.63
CA VAL A 395 -14.86 2.49 3.56
C VAL A 395 -15.27 3.70 4.40
N TYR A 396 -14.73 3.84 5.61
CA TYR A 396 -15.02 4.97 6.48
C TYR A 396 -14.53 6.31 5.91
N LEU A 397 -13.40 6.31 5.23
CA LEU A 397 -12.88 7.49 4.53
C LEU A 397 -13.83 7.93 3.40
N GLU A 398 -14.38 6.99 2.66
CA GLU A 398 -15.35 7.27 1.58
C GLU A 398 -16.67 7.82 2.15
N GLU A 399 -17.15 7.29 3.26
CA GLU A 399 -18.33 7.82 3.94
C GLU A 399 -18.12 9.22 4.53
N LEU A 400 -16.89 9.52 4.98
CA LEU A 400 -16.54 10.79 5.60
C LEU A 400 -16.48 11.93 4.59
N MET A 401 -16.02 11.65 3.36
CA MET A 401 -15.72 12.66 2.35
C MET A 401 -16.65 12.54 1.14
N PRO A 402 -17.13 13.67 0.57
CA PRO A 402 -17.80 13.63 -0.73
C PRO A 402 -16.81 13.10 -1.79
N PHE A 403 -17.34 12.44 -2.81
CA PHE A 403 -16.55 11.78 -3.86
C PHE A 403 -15.47 12.69 -4.49
N GLN A 404 -15.69 13.99 -4.55
CA GLN A 404 -14.73 14.97 -5.09
C GLN A 404 -13.44 15.04 -4.25
N HIS A 405 -13.56 14.92 -2.92
CA HIS A 405 -12.43 14.99 -1.98
C HIS A 405 -11.93 13.60 -1.52
N PHE A 406 -12.64 12.54 -1.88
CA PHE A 406 -12.28 11.17 -1.47
C PHE A 406 -10.86 10.78 -1.92
N PHE A 407 -10.50 11.09 -3.18
CA PHE A 407 -9.15 10.80 -3.69
C PHE A 407 -8.07 11.63 -3.01
N MET A 408 -8.41 12.82 -2.58
CA MET A 408 -7.53 13.64 -1.73
C MET A 408 -7.33 12.99 -0.35
N GLY A 409 -8.40 12.47 0.24
CA GLY A 409 -8.32 11.69 1.47
C GLY A 409 -7.46 10.43 1.32
N LEU A 410 -7.57 9.72 0.19
CA LEU A 410 -6.70 8.58 -0.13
C LEU A 410 -5.23 9.00 -0.31
N THR A 411 -4.98 10.16 -0.91
CA THR A 411 -3.62 10.71 -1.01
C THR A 411 -3.03 10.97 0.38
N MET A 412 -3.78 11.62 1.27
CA MET A 412 -3.35 11.89 2.64
C MET A 412 -3.10 10.61 3.43
N ALA A 413 -4.00 9.64 3.32
CA ALA A 413 -3.81 8.31 3.91
C ALA A 413 -2.58 7.60 3.32
N GLY A 414 -2.37 7.73 2.01
CA GLY A 414 -1.21 7.21 1.29
C GLY A 414 0.11 7.86 1.72
N ILE A 415 0.14 9.17 1.91
CA ILE A 415 1.31 9.91 2.40
C ILE A 415 1.71 9.42 3.79
N ILE A 416 0.77 9.18 4.67
CA ILE A 416 1.07 8.67 6.02
C ILE A 416 1.50 7.21 5.97
N ARG A 417 0.73 6.37 5.29
CA ARG A 417 0.87 4.93 5.31
C ARG A 417 1.98 4.42 4.39
N ASN A 418 2.01 4.88 3.12
CA ASN A 418 2.87 4.31 2.11
C ASN A 418 4.30 4.84 2.22
N GLY A 419 5.08 4.26 3.10
CA GLY A 419 6.49 4.55 3.30
C GLY A 419 6.81 5.31 4.58
N PRO A 420 6.36 6.57 4.79
CA PRO A 420 6.82 7.37 5.94
C PRO A 420 6.57 6.71 7.28
N MET A 421 5.32 6.32 7.57
CA MET A 421 4.99 5.71 8.87
C MET A 421 5.63 4.32 9.02
N SER A 422 5.69 3.54 7.94
CA SER A 422 6.37 2.25 7.94
C SER A 422 7.88 2.38 8.21
N ALA A 423 8.55 3.37 7.60
CA ALA A 423 9.97 3.63 7.82
C ALA A 423 10.22 4.12 9.25
N MET A 424 9.41 5.09 9.73
CA MET A 424 9.49 5.59 11.10
C MET A 424 9.35 4.45 12.12
N CYS A 425 8.32 3.62 12.00
CA CYS A 425 8.09 2.54 12.93
C CYS A 425 9.19 1.48 12.87
N SER A 426 9.67 1.13 11.67
CA SER A 426 10.80 0.20 11.52
C SER A 426 12.09 0.76 12.11
N GLY A 427 12.39 2.05 11.90
CA GLY A 427 13.53 2.73 12.50
C GLY A 427 13.43 2.78 14.03
N LEU A 428 12.25 3.09 14.57
CA LEU A 428 12.01 3.09 16.02
C LEU A 428 12.16 1.70 16.65
N TYR A 429 11.71 0.65 15.98
CA TYR A 429 11.91 -0.72 16.46
C TYR A 429 13.38 -1.13 16.39
N SER A 430 14.12 -0.76 15.36
CA SER A 430 15.57 -1.02 15.23
C SER A 430 16.33 -0.28 16.32
N PHE A 431 16.06 1.00 16.52
CA PHE A 431 16.64 1.81 17.60
C PHE A 431 16.30 1.21 18.97
N GLY A 432 15.03 0.89 19.22
CA GLY A 432 14.58 0.29 20.47
C GLY A 432 15.24 -1.05 20.75
N LEU A 433 15.44 -1.89 19.72
CA LEU A 433 16.12 -3.18 19.86
C LEU A 433 17.58 -2.99 20.29
N ARG A 434 18.30 -2.09 19.63
CA ARG A 434 19.70 -1.77 19.96
C ARG A 434 19.82 -1.17 21.37
N HIS A 435 18.92 -0.24 21.72
CA HIS A 435 18.91 0.37 23.04
C HIS A 435 18.61 -0.65 24.15
N GLN A 436 17.63 -1.54 23.96
CA GLN A 436 17.31 -2.61 24.91
C GLN A 436 18.46 -3.62 25.04
N MET A 437 19.15 -3.94 23.94
CA MET A 437 20.34 -4.80 24.00
C MET A 437 21.44 -4.15 24.84
N ALA A 438 21.73 -2.86 24.63
CA ALA A 438 22.72 -2.11 25.39
C ALA A 438 22.35 -2.02 26.89
N GLU A 439 21.07 -1.75 27.20
CA GLU A 439 20.57 -1.71 28.57
C GLU A 439 20.65 -3.07 29.26
N ASN A 440 20.23 -4.14 28.61
CA ASN A 440 20.33 -5.50 29.16
C ASN A 440 21.80 -5.92 29.39
N MET A 441 22.71 -5.51 28.50
CA MET A 441 24.15 -5.74 28.65
C MET A 441 24.71 -4.98 29.86
N SER A 442 24.30 -3.75 30.08
CA SER A 442 24.73 -2.94 31.23
C SER A 442 24.24 -3.48 32.57
N ARG A 443 23.14 -4.22 32.60
CA ARG A 443 22.59 -4.87 33.80
C ARG A 443 23.32 -6.16 34.21
N GLY A 444 24.37 -6.55 33.46
CA GLY A 444 25.18 -7.72 33.79
C GLY A 444 24.50 -9.06 33.54
N LEU A 445 23.51 -9.10 32.64
CA LEU A 445 22.88 -10.34 32.22
C LEU A 445 23.86 -11.23 31.42
N PRO A 446 23.71 -12.57 31.45
CA PRO A 446 24.73 -13.50 30.88
C PRO A 446 25.05 -13.19 29.42
N TYR A 447 26.34 -13.20 29.12
CA TYR A 447 26.98 -12.74 27.87
C TYR A 447 26.67 -13.57 26.61
N ASP A 448 25.63 -14.42 26.62
CA ASP A 448 25.20 -15.07 25.40
C ASP A 448 24.42 -14.08 24.53
N ALA A 449 25.00 -13.69 23.39
CA ALA A 449 24.44 -12.71 22.46
C ALA A 449 23.02 -13.09 22.01
N THR A 450 22.73 -14.37 21.86
CA THR A 450 21.40 -14.91 21.49
C THR A 450 20.38 -14.69 22.60
N ASN A 451 20.75 -14.95 23.85
CA ASN A 451 19.86 -14.72 24.99
C ASN A 451 19.58 -13.22 25.20
N LEU A 452 20.60 -12.38 25.02
CA LEU A 452 20.48 -10.93 25.08
C LEU A 452 19.52 -10.39 24.02
N LEU A 453 19.69 -10.84 22.78
CA LEU A 453 18.82 -10.49 21.65
C LEU A 453 17.39 -10.94 21.91
N MET A 454 17.21 -12.19 22.34
CA MET A 454 15.90 -12.78 22.65
C MET A 454 15.15 -11.98 23.73
N LEU A 455 15.82 -11.63 24.83
CA LEU A 455 15.23 -10.84 25.91
C LEU A 455 14.83 -9.43 25.42
N SER A 456 15.68 -8.80 24.63
CA SER A 456 15.43 -7.48 24.07
C SER A 456 14.22 -7.48 23.13
N ILE A 457 14.10 -8.49 22.26
CA ILE A 457 12.94 -8.69 21.38
C ILE A 457 11.69 -8.89 22.22
N ARG A 458 11.73 -9.73 23.27
CA ARG A 458 10.60 -9.98 24.14
C ARG A 458 10.12 -8.70 24.85
N ASN A 459 11.04 -7.87 25.35
CA ASN A 459 10.71 -6.59 26.00
C ASN A 459 9.97 -5.66 25.02
N LEU A 460 10.43 -5.55 23.79
CA LEU A 460 9.79 -4.71 22.77
C LEU A 460 8.39 -5.22 22.38
N TYR A 461 8.22 -6.55 22.27
CA TYR A 461 6.88 -7.11 22.09
C TYR A 461 5.96 -6.80 23.29
N GLY A 462 6.51 -6.81 24.51
CA GLY A 462 5.78 -6.41 25.72
C GLY A 462 5.29 -4.96 25.63
N ILE A 463 6.15 -4.02 25.24
CA ILE A 463 5.79 -2.61 25.04
C ILE A 463 4.72 -2.48 23.95
N THR A 464 4.90 -3.13 22.83
CA THR A 464 3.93 -3.12 21.71
C THR A 464 2.57 -3.68 22.14
N CYS A 465 2.58 -4.75 22.93
CA CYS A 465 1.38 -5.35 23.52
C CYS A 465 0.62 -4.36 24.41
N LEU A 466 1.31 -3.66 25.31
CA LEU A 466 0.71 -2.66 26.19
C LEU A 466 0.07 -1.52 25.41
N ILE A 467 0.74 -1.01 24.38
CA ILE A 467 0.21 0.03 23.50
C ILE A 467 -1.02 -0.50 22.75
N GLY A 468 -0.95 -1.73 22.21
CA GLY A 468 -2.07 -2.36 21.53
C GLY A 468 -3.30 -2.55 22.41
N ILE A 469 -3.10 -3.03 23.64
CA ILE A 469 -4.19 -3.20 24.64
C ILE A 469 -4.79 -1.85 25.02
N ALA A 470 -3.98 -0.82 25.23
CA ALA A 470 -4.48 0.53 25.52
C ALA A 470 -5.39 1.05 24.40
N VAL A 471 -4.98 0.88 23.14
CA VAL A 471 -5.80 1.25 21.98
C VAL A 471 -7.07 0.40 21.91
N LEU A 472 -7.00 -0.91 22.19
CA LEU A 472 -8.18 -1.77 22.22
C LEU A 472 -9.19 -1.33 23.28
N ILE A 473 -8.73 -0.95 24.48
CA ILE A 473 -9.59 -0.41 25.55
C ILE A 473 -10.25 0.89 25.08
N ILE A 474 -9.51 1.80 24.44
CA ILE A 474 -10.07 3.03 23.87
C ILE A 474 -11.17 2.71 22.86
N PHE A 475 -10.96 1.72 21.99
CA PHE A 475 -11.96 1.30 21.00
C PHE A 475 -13.21 0.70 21.65
N LEU A 476 -13.05 -0.07 22.72
CA LEU A 476 -14.17 -0.64 23.46
C LEU A 476 -14.99 0.42 24.21
N LEU A 477 -14.32 1.45 24.72
CA LEU A 477 -14.96 2.54 25.46
C LEU A 477 -15.52 3.62 24.51
N TRP A 478 -14.92 3.79 23.35
CA TRP A 478 -15.37 4.75 22.38
C TRP A 478 -16.44 4.14 21.50
N ASP A 479 -17.69 4.50 21.73
CA ASP A 479 -18.80 4.23 20.80
C ASP A 479 -18.59 5.17 19.59
N VAL A 480 -17.69 4.77 18.69
CA VAL A 480 -17.50 5.45 17.40
C VAL A 480 -18.79 5.27 16.63
N GLN A 481 -19.77 6.17 16.90
CA GLN A 481 -20.98 6.18 16.10
C GLN A 481 -20.59 6.40 14.65
N PRO A 482 -21.01 5.51 13.74
CA PRO A 482 -20.85 5.80 12.33
C PRO A 482 -21.50 7.17 12.10
N VAL A 483 -20.84 8.02 11.33
CA VAL A 483 -21.52 9.18 10.77
C VAL A 483 -22.74 8.59 10.10
N ARG A 484 -23.93 8.71 10.69
CA ARG A 484 -25.14 8.60 9.90
C ARG A 484 -24.92 9.65 8.83
N SER A 485 -24.43 9.20 7.68
CA SER A 485 -24.52 10.02 6.50
C SER A 485 -26.00 10.35 6.43
N THR A 486 -26.34 11.57 6.79
CA THR A 486 -27.42 12.21 6.09
C THR A 486 -26.95 12.19 4.64
N LEU A 487 -27.01 11.02 4.04
CA LEU A 487 -27.10 10.84 2.62
C LEU A 487 -28.37 11.59 2.24
N LYS A 488 -28.28 12.90 2.23
CA LYS A 488 -28.99 13.67 1.24
C LYS A 488 -28.69 12.93 -0.04
N LYS A 489 -29.70 12.17 -0.51
CA LYS A 489 -29.67 11.41 -1.75
C LYS A 489 -28.80 12.18 -2.71
N MET A 490 -27.56 11.69 -2.98
CA MET A 490 -26.73 12.29 -4.01
C MET A 490 -27.66 12.42 -5.21
N PRO A 491 -27.78 13.60 -5.83
CA PRO A 491 -28.57 13.71 -7.02
C PRO A 491 -28.01 12.68 -7.96
N SER A 492 -28.81 11.63 -8.18
CA SER A 492 -28.47 10.58 -9.14
C SER A 492 -27.89 11.29 -10.35
N TRP A 493 -26.77 10.80 -10.88
CA TRP A 493 -26.11 11.31 -12.09
C TRP A 493 -27.05 11.20 -13.32
N ASN A 494 -28.20 11.86 -13.25
CA ASN A 494 -29.15 12.10 -14.31
C ASN A 494 -28.80 13.38 -15.11
N PHE A 495 -27.49 13.75 -15.12
CA PHE A 495 -27.05 14.89 -15.92
C PHE A 495 -27.20 14.69 -17.43
N VAL A 496 -27.25 13.45 -17.90
CA VAL A 496 -27.45 13.16 -19.34
C VAL A 496 -28.94 13.07 -19.71
N GLY A 497 -29.83 12.71 -18.80
CA GLY A 497 -31.27 12.53 -19.08
C GLY A 497 -32.09 13.81 -19.08
N LYS A 498 -31.69 14.81 -18.28
CA LYS A 498 -32.48 16.06 -18.20
C LYS A 498 -32.24 17.05 -19.35
N ARG A 499 -31.09 17.02 -20.02
CA ARG A 499 -30.85 17.85 -21.21
C ARG A 499 -31.56 17.35 -22.46
N MET A 500 -31.84 16.05 -22.58
CA MET A 500 -32.60 15.53 -23.73
C MET A 500 -34.11 15.73 -23.59
N LYS A 501 -34.66 15.79 -22.39
CA LYS A 501 -36.10 16.09 -22.23
C LYS A 501 -36.45 17.56 -22.43
N LYS A 502 -35.54 18.51 -22.22
CA LYS A 502 -35.78 19.93 -22.49
C LYS A 502 -35.66 20.29 -23.96
N LYS A 503 -35.04 19.48 -24.82
CA LYS A 503 -34.99 19.72 -26.27
C LYS A 503 -36.18 19.14 -27.05
N LYS A 504 -37.04 18.30 -26.43
CA LYS A 504 -38.29 17.79 -27.07
C LYS A 504 -39.50 18.62 -26.75
N GLY A 505 -39.39 19.69 -25.96
CA GLY A 505 -40.48 20.59 -25.60
C GLY A 505 -40.54 21.90 -26.42
N PHE A 506 -39.66 22.07 -27.42
CA PHE A 506 -39.64 23.27 -28.28
C PHE A 506 -39.91 22.95 -29.76
N ALA A 507 -40.51 21.81 -30.03
CA ALA A 507 -41.01 21.47 -31.36
C ALA A 507 -42.50 21.05 -31.22
N LYS A 508 -43.33 22.02 -30.96
CA LYS A 508 -44.75 22.09 -31.32
C LYS A 508 -45.08 23.57 -31.54
#